data_ef5bc7a859eda9821acc873f79115ed5
#
_entry.id   ef5bc7a859eda9821acc873f79115ed5
#
_cell.length_a   1.000
_cell.length_b   1.000
_cell.length_c   1.000
_cell.angle_alpha   90.00
_cell.angle_beta   90.00
_cell.angle_gamma   90.00
#
_symmetry.space_group_name_H-M   'P 1'
#
loop_
_entity.id
_entity.type
_entity.pdbx_description
1 polymer ?
#
loop_
_entity_poly.entity_id
_entity_poly.type
_entity_poly.pdbx_seq_one_letter_code
_entity_poly.pdbx_strand_id
1 'polypeptide(L)'
;MNKHIRAFSLPVVMVVSVLVSLLVLFALSLADLECQEYQVYHTRKQRILDLHSAVARYCIDSNMFYGQGDMVRVKLFDMSASHVVLTRKDWGLYEVLAAKSDYLPLSYTVVCGKARGSDLDAAIWIRDRSRPLSLSGNTRIDGHAYVPQSGINYTGVSGEIFHGDYVEQSAMRISSGQLPSIDSSSLNNIQNYRDSISQAWYFRNSQAEYIDHSAPTVLLYGKNSDTVYHLGGNQILYGDKLTISADSHLDGIVLIARTIAIEDGFHGCGQFFCTDSLLIGTGVHLSAPSGLFVSGHEHPYIAIGKNSKVEGYVIVLNGGKEDKELRYPSLAQQRGSQISGLVYIDGAAMLAGVVNGSAFLGDCFTQVNGRRCPGVLRD
;
A
#
# COMPACT_ATOMS: atom_id res chain seq x y z
N MET A 1 98.87 -7.19 23.58
CA MET A 1 97.76 -7.54 22.66
C MET A 1 96.61 -6.62 22.92
N ASN A 2 96.59 -5.43 22.23
CA ASN A 2 95.48 -4.46 22.36
C ASN A 2 94.31 -4.89 21.52
N LYS A 3 93.26 -5.35 22.17
CA LYS A 3 91.96 -5.59 21.53
C LYS A 3 91.25 -4.24 21.29
N HIS A 4 91.30 -3.76 20.07
CA HIS A 4 90.46 -2.65 19.65
C HIS A 4 88.97 -3.12 19.65
N ILE A 5 88.23 -2.69 20.64
CA ILE A 5 86.79 -2.82 20.65
C ILE A 5 86.28 -1.79 19.63
N ARG A 6 85.87 -2.23 18.45
CA ARG A 6 85.28 -1.37 17.43
C ARG A 6 83.90 -0.91 17.97
N ALA A 7 83.77 0.39 18.22
CA ALA A 7 82.50 1.03 18.58
C ALA A 7 81.52 1.09 17.40
N PHE A 8 81.02 -0.07 16.95
CA PHE A 8 80.06 -0.19 15.86
C PHE A 8 78.61 -0.15 16.36
N SER A 9 78.43 0.04 17.68
CA SER A 9 77.08 -0.01 18.32
C SER A 9 76.24 1.26 18.11
N LEU A 10 76.85 2.42 18.02
CA LEU A 10 76.14 3.68 17.92
C LEU A 10 75.35 3.84 16.65
N PRO A 11 75.88 3.62 15.43
CA PRO A 11 75.08 3.70 14.20
C PRO A 11 73.98 2.65 14.12
N VAL A 12 74.21 1.44 14.66
CA VAL A 12 73.16 0.39 14.71
C VAL A 12 72.03 0.80 15.62
N VAL A 13 72.32 1.37 16.79
CA VAL A 13 71.27 1.84 17.70
C VAL A 13 70.49 3.01 17.07
N MET A 14 71.15 3.92 16.34
CA MET A 14 70.45 5.00 15.64
C MET A 14 69.50 4.48 14.57
N VAL A 15 69.95 3.53 13.75
CA VAL A 15 69.12 2.90 12.71
C VAL A 15 67.94 2.16 13.33
N VAL A 16 68.15 1.37 14.40
CA VAL A 16 67.07 0.67 15.09
C VAL A 16 66.07 1.63 15.71
N SER A 17 66.52 2.74 16.33
CA SER A 17 65.64 3.74 16.91
C SER A 17 64.77 4.43 15.85
N VAL A 18 65.33 4.77 14.70
CA VAL A 18 64.55 5.31 13.55
C VAL A 18 63.53 4.29 13.03
N LEU A 19 63.92 3.03 12.87
CA LEU A 19 62.99 1.96 12.44
C LEU A 19 61.85 1.77 13.45
N VAL A 20 62.15 1.75 14.75
CA VAL A 20 61.12 1.67 15.80
C VAL A 20 60.20 2.88 15.76
N SER A 21 60.75 4.10 15.60
CA SER A 21 59.95 5.32 15.50
C SER A 21 59.02 5.30 14.27
N LEU A 22 59.48 4.82 13.12
CA LEU A 22 58.67 4.65 11.92
C LEU A 22 57.57 3.60 12.10
N LEU A 23 57.86 2.48 12.77
CA LEU A 23 56.86 1.48 13.09
C LEU A 23 55.77 2.04 14.04
N VAL A 24 56.16 2.80 15.05
CA VAL A 24 55.19 3.45 15.95
C VAL A 24 54.31 4.45 15.20
N LEU A 25 54.93 5.29 14.35
CA LEU A 25 54.15 6.24 13.50
C LEU A 25 53.19 5.54 12.57
N PHE A 26 53.63 4.43 11.97
CA PHE A 26 52.76 3.61 11.09
C PHE A 26 51.60 2.98 11.88
N ALA A 27 51.87 2.44 13.07
CA ALA A 27 50.82 1.87 13.93
C ALA A 27 49.82 2.92 14.38
N LEU A 28 50.28 4.13 14.72
CA LEU A 28 49.40 5.27 15.07
C LEU A 28 48.54 5.71 13.89
N SER A 29 49.11 5.75 12.66
CA SER A 29 48.38 6.09 11.46
C SER A 29 47.30 5.06 11.15
N LEU A 30 47.57 3.77 11.33
CA LEU A 30 46.56 2.71 11.19
C LEU A 30 45.43 2.84 12.20
N ALA A 31 45.79 3.09 13.47
CA ALA A 31 44.77 3.27 14.53
C ALA A 31 43.88 4.52 14.28
N ASP A 32 44.45 5.57 13.72
CA ASP A 32 43.69 6.79 13.36
C ASP A 32 42.72 6.49 12.19
N LEU A 33 43.17 5.76 11.15
CA LEU A 33 42.34 5.32 10.05
C LEU A 33 41.17 4.46 10.54
N GLU A 34 41.42 3.46 11.39
CA GLU A 34 40.39 2.61 11.96
C GLU A 34 39.38 3.43 12.80
N CYS A 35 39.87 4.40 13.56
CA CYS A 35 39.02 5.32 14.34
C CYS A 35 38.13 6.18 13.43
N GLN A 36 38.67 6.69 12.33
CA GLN A 36 37.90 7.48 11.35
C GLN A 36 36.85 6.61 10.65
N GLU A 37 37.19 5.41 10.20
CA GLU A 37 36.23 4.48 9.60
C GLU A 37 35.11 4.13 10.57
N TYR A 38 35.44 3.86 11.82
CA TYR A 38 34.46 3.57 12.87
C TYR A 38 33.52 4.76 13.11
N GLN A 39 34.04 5.98 13.16
CA GLN A 39 33.23 7.21 13.33
C GLN A 39 32.30 7.43 12.13
N VAL A 40 32.79 7.25 10.91
CA VAL A 40 31.99 7.36 9.68
C VAL A 40 30.87 6.31 9.68
N TYR A 41 31.20 5.05 10.01
CA TYR A 41 30.22 3.98 10.10
C TYR A 41 29.14 4.28 11.15
N HIS A 42 29.53 4.67 12.35
CA HIS A 42 28.58 5.02 13.42
C HIS A 42 27.70 6.21 13.06
N THR A 43 28.28 7.26 12.49
CA THR A 43 27.53 8.43 12.05
C THR A 43 26.51 8.04 10.97
N ARG A 44 26.92 7.25 9.98
CA ARG A 44 26.02 6.78 8.92
C ARG A 44 24.87 5.92 9.46
N LYS A 45 25.19 4.98 10.35
CA LYS A 45 24.20 4.12 11.03
C LYS A 45 23.19 4.97 11.81
N GLN A 46 23.68 5.95 12.60
CA GLN A 46 22.81 6.84 13.36
C GLN A 46 21.88 7.64 12.44
N ARG A 47 22.37 8.14 11.30
CA ARG A 47 21.53 8.87 10.33
C ARG A 47 20.44 7.99 9.70
N ILE A 48 20.75 6.75 9.39
CA ILE A 48 19.73 5.80 8.91
C ILE A 48 18.65 5.59 9.98
N LEU A 49 19.03 5.42 11.25
CA LEU A 49 18.08 5.31 12.34
C LEU A 49 17.24 6.60 12.52
N ASP A 50 17.84 7.76 12.35
CA ASP A 50 17.14 9.05 12.41
C ASP A 50 16.08 9.14 11.29
N LEU A 51 16.40 8.72 10.05
CA LEU A 51 15.45 8.68 8.93
C LEU A 51 14.25 7.75 9.24
N HIS A 52 14.52 6.53 9.69
CA HIS A 52 13.47 5.58 10.09
C HIS A 52 12.62 6.12 11.25
N SER A 53 13.24 6.74 12.24
CA SER A 53 12.53 7.31 13.39
C SER A 53 11.64 8.48 13.01
N ALA A 54 12.06 9.31 12.04
CA ALA A 54 11.26 10.41 11.53
C ALA A 54 9.99 9.90 10.82
N VAL A 55 10.12 8.85 10.00
CA VAL A 55 8.97 8.20 9.34
C VAL A 55 8.05 7.53 10.38
N ALA A 56 8.61 6.80 11.34
CA ALA A 56 7.83 6.17 12.40
C ALA A 56 7.03 7.20 13.22
N ARG A 57 7.63 8.36 13.52
CA ARG A 57 6.95 9.45 14.21
C ARG A 57 5.77 9.99 13.41
N TYR A 58 5.89 10.11 12.08
CA TYR A 58 4.76 10.49 11.23
C TYR A 58 3.63 9.45 11.28
N CYS A 59 3.96 8.16 11.27
CA CYS A 59 2.94 7.10 11.36
C CYS A 59 2.14 7.14 12.69
N ILE A 60 2.75 7.69 13.76
CA ILE A 60 2.09 7.87 15.06
C ILE A 60 1.28 9.18 15.09
N ASP A 61 1.83 10.25 14.53
CA ASP A 61 1.22 11.59 14.50
C ASP A 61 1.19 12.14 13.07
N SER A 62 0.15 11.79 12.34
CA SER A 62 -0.07 12.24 10.95
C SER A 62 -0.35 13.75 10.84
N ASN A 63 -0.65 14.44 11.97
CA ASN A 63 -0.91 15.88 12.00
C ASN A 63 0.36 16.73 11.90
N MET A 64 1.54 16.13 11.86
CA MET A 64 2.82 16.85 11.77
C MET A 64 2.92 17.83 10.59
N PHE A 65 2.17 17.57 9.51
CA PHE A 65 2.10 18.45 8.33
C PHE A 65 1.01 19.52 8.40
N TYR A 66 0.19 19.54 9.45
CA TYR A 66 -0.91 20.49 9.57
C TYR A 66 -0.39 21.93 9.58
N GLY A 67 -0.82 22.71 8.59
CA GLY A 67 -0.40 24.12 8.44
C GLY A 67 1.03 24.37 7.91
N GLN A 68 1.80 23.29 7.60
CA GLN A 68 3.20 23.41 7.14
C GLN A 68 3.39 23.01 5.66
N GLY A 69 2.32 22.67 4.94
CA GLY A 69 2.40 22.18 3.57
C GLY A 69 2.98 20.76 3.48
N ASP A 70 3.63 20.44 2.38
CA ASP A 70 4.12 19.07 2.09
C ASP A 70 5.55 18.79 2.57
N MET A 71 6.16 19.72 3.33
CA MET A 71 7.55 19.60 3.82
C MET A 71 7.62 20.03 5.28
N VAL A 72 8.20 19.19 6.12
CA VAL A 72 8.42 19.45 7.56
C VAL A 72 9.85 19.11 7.95
N ARG A 73 10.49 19.98 8.74
CA ARG A 73 11.76 19.68 9.40
C ARG A 73 11.51 19.09 10.77
N VAL A 74 11.99 17.88 10.98
CA VAL A 74 11.81 17.13 12.23
C VAL A 74 13.13 17.10 12.98
N LYS A 75 13.11 17.61 14.21
CA LYS A 75 14.18 17.40 15.20
C LYS A 75 13.77 16.20 16.06
N LEU A 76 14.53 15.13 15.99
CA LEU A 76 14.18 13.87 16.68
C LEU A 76 14.66 13.87 18.14
N PHE A 77 15.83 14.44 18.41
CA PHE A 77 16.44 14.45 19.74
C PHE A 77 16.94 15.84 20.08
N ASP A 78 16.74 16.28 21.32
CA ASP A 78 17.11 17.62 21.76
C ASP A 78 18.64 17.87 21.73
N MET A 79 19.43 16.84 21.93
CA MET A 79 20.90 16.87 21.91
C MET A 79 21.50 16.77 20.50
N SER A 80 20.70 16.46 19.50
CA SER A 80 21.17 16.28 18.12
C SER A 80 21.07 17.59 17.34
N ALA A 81 22.17 18.02 16.72
CA ALA A 81 22.19 19.15 15.78
C ALA A 81 21.56 18.76 14.41
N SER A 82 21.21 17.47 14.21
CA SER A 82 20.71 16.99 12.95
C SER A 82 19.19 17.11 12.84
N HIS A 83 18.75 17.55 11.68
CA HIS A 83 17.36 17.60 11.30
C HIS A 83 17.13 16.60 10.17
N VAL A 84 15.93 16.01 10.16
CA VAL A 84 15.44 15.22 9.05
C VAL A 84 14.36 16.03 8.35
N VAL A 85 14.47 16.18 7.05
CA VAL A 85 13.44 16.81 6.22
C VAL A 85 12.50 15.70 5.75
N LEU A 86 11.24 15.74 6.20
CA LEU A 86 10.18 14.90 5.71
C LEU A 86 9.41 15.62 4.60
N THR A 87 9.22 14.96 3.48
CA THR A 87 8.32 15.41 2.41
C THR A 87 7.22 14.38 2.22
N ARG A 88 5.99 14.87 2.06
CA ARG A 88 4.82 14.06 1.78
C ARG A 88 4.32 14.34 0.38
N LYS A 89 3.95 13.30 -0.35
CA LYS A 89 3.33 13.40 -1.67
C LYS A 89 2.21 12.37 -1.78
N ASP A 90 1.04 12.80 -2.24
CA ASP A 90 -0.04 11.87 -2.58
C ASP A 90 0.36 10.98 -3.76
N TRP A 91 0.09 9.69 -3.64
CA TRP A 91 0.37 8.68 -4.65
C TRP A 91 -0.82 7.72 -4.78
N GLY A 92 -1.81 8.09 -5.58
CA GLY A 92 -3.06 7.34 -5.70
C GLY A 92 -3.84 7.31 -4.38
N LEU A 93 -4.11 6.10 -3.88
CA LEU A 93 -4.78 5.86 -2.58
C LEU A 93 -3.82 5.90 -1.39
N TYR A 94 -2.52 6.01 -1.64
CA TYR A 94 -1.45 6.01 -0.64
C TYR A 94 -0.76 7.37 -0.60
N GLU A 95 0.15 7.50 0.33
CA GLU A 95 1.07 8.63 0.44
C GLU A 95 2.51 8.14 0.35
N VAL A 96 3.35 8.88 -0.34
CA VAL A 96 4.80 8.67 -0.35
C VAL A 96 5.42 9.64 0.63
N LEU A 97 6.13 9.09 1.60
CA LEU A 97 6.96 9.84 2.54
C LEU A 97 8.42 9.69 2.15
N ALA A 98 9.10 10.79 1.94
CA ALA A 98 10.54 10.82 1.75
C ALA A 98 11.22 11.56 2.89
N ALA A 99 12.06 10.85 3.64
CA ALA A 99 12.91 11.39 4.67
C ALA A 99 14.31 11.65 4.09
N LYS A 100 14.84 12.86 4.23
CA LYS A 100 16.18 13.25 3.77
C LYS A 100 17.01 13.78 4.94
N SER A 101 18.27 13.39 4.99
CA SER A 101 19.21 13.93 5.97
C SER A 101 19.78 15.28 5.49
N ASP A 102 19.88 16.26 6.39
CA ASP A 102 20.46 17.57 6.07
C ASP A 102 21.99 17.52 5.81
N TYR A 103 22.69 16.51 6.33
CA TYR A 103 24.16 16.48 6.34
C TYR A 103 24.79 15.43 5.42
N LEU A 104 24.06 14.36 5.09
CA LEU A 104 24.55 13.29 4.24
C LEU A 104 23.56 13.07 3.10
N PRO A 105 24.03 12.66 1.92
CA PRO A 105 23.14 12.34 0.80
C PRO A 105 22.40 11.01 1.03
N LEU A 106 21.74 10.90 2.18
CA LEU A 106 20.93 9.76 2.56
C LEU A 106 19.45 10.14 2.48
N SER A 107 18.69 9.31 1.83
CA SER A 107 17.23 9.41 1.77
C SER A 107 16.61 8.04 2.06
N TYR A 108 15.43 8.07 2.67
CA TYR A 108 14.58 6.90 2.88
C TYR A 108 13.18 7.24 2.41
N THR A 109 12.68 6.48 1.45
CA THR A 109 11.34 6.68 0.88
C THR A 109 10.48 5.46 1.19
N VAL A 110 9.24 5.70 1.62
CA VAL A 110 8.27 4.66 1.95
C VAL A 110 6.89 5.05 1.47
N VAL A 111 6.11 4.07 1.03
CA VAL A 111 4.70 4.23 0.71
C VAL A 111 3.88 3.87 1.93
N CYS A 112 3.06 4.79 2.39
CA CYS A 112 2.23 4.64 3.59
C CYS A 112 0.75 4.66 3.20
N GLY A 113 -0.06 3.82 3.87
CA GLY A 113 -1.51 3.94 3.83
C GLY A 113 -1.97 5.12 4.69
N LYS A 114 -3.08 5.73 4.31
CA LYS A 114 -3.70 6.79 5.12
C LYS A 114 -4.25 6.20 6.43
N ALA A 115 -4.10 6.93 7.53
CA ALA A 115 -4.63 6.52 8.82
C ALA A 115 -6.16 6.42 8.79
N ARG A 116 -6.71 5.38 9.42
CA ARG A 116 -8.17 5.28 9.63
C ARG A 116 -8.59 6.27 10.71
N GLY A 117 -9.73 6.94 10.48
CA GLY A 117 -10.43 7.59 11.58
C GLY A 117 -10.91 6.54 12.62
N SER A 118 -10.96 6.93 13.89
CA SER A 118 -11.46 6.06 14.97
C SER A 118 -12.87 5.51 14.73
N ASP A 119 -13.65 6.18 13.90
CA ASP A 119 -15.05 5.82 13.60
C ASP A 119 -15.19 4.66 12.60
N LEU A 120 -14.05 4.19 12.04
CA LEU A 120 -14.01 3.11 11.06
C LEU A 120 -13.51 1.78 11.64
N ASP A 121 -13.55 1.61 12.96
CA ASP A 121 -13.20 0.33 13.61
C ASP A 121 -14.36 -0.66 13.51
N ALA A 122 -14.53 -1.21 12.31
CA ALA A 122 -15.54 -2.21 12.01
C ALA A 122 -14.91 -3.37 11.22
N ALA A 123 -15.23 -4.61 11.60
CA ALA A 123 -14.96 -5.77 10.77
C ALA A 123 -15.87 -5.75 9.54
N ILE A 124 -17.17 -5.46 9.78
CA ILE A 124 -18.14 -5.29 8.71
C ILE A 124 -19.10 -4.12 9.03
N TRP A 125 -19.41 -3.33 8.00
CA TRP A 125 -20.46 -2.31 8.02
C TRP A 125 -21.37 -2.55 6.82
N ILE A 126 -22.66 -2.81 7.08
CA ILE A 126 -23.67 -2.96 6.02
C ILE A 126 -24.69 -1.86 6.16
N ARG A 127 -24.93 -1.11 5.07
CA ARG A 127 -25.95 -0.05 5.03
C ARG A 127 -27.32 -0.60 5.44
N ASP A 128 -28.03 0.13 6.31
CA ASP A 128 -29.40 -0.23 6.69
C ASP A 128 -30.36 -0.01 5.51
N ARG A 129 -30.95 -1.11 5.04
CA ARG A 129 -32.00 -1.15 4.00
C ARG A 129 -33.31 -1.69 4.56
N SER A 130 -33.54 -1.55 5.86
CA SER A 130 -34.75 -2.03 6.58
C SER A 130 -34.97 -3.55 6.42
N ARG A 131 -33.89 -4.32 6.27
CA ARG A 131 -33.90 -5.78 6.24
C ARG A 131 -32.72 -6.35 7.03
N PRO A 132 -32.85 -7.54 7.64
CA PRO A 132 -31.78 -8.13 8.40
C PRO A 132 -30.63 -8.59 7.49
N LEU A 133 -29.42 -8.59 8.06
CA LEU A 133 -28.29 -9.30 7.46
C LEU A 133 -28.47 -10.80 7.72
N SER A 134 -28.46 -11.60 6.67
CA SER A 134 -28.57 -13.06 6.78
C SER A 134 -27.21 -13.72 6.60
N LEU A 135 -26.83 -14.59 7.54
CA LEU A 135 -25.61 -15.38 7.49
C LEU A 135 -25.95 -16.85 7.22
N SER A 136 -25.22 -17.47 6.30
CA SER A 136 -25.42 -18.86 5.89
C SER A 136 -24.09 -19.58 5.67
N GLY A 137 -24.09 -20.91 5.74
CA GLY A 137 -22.87 -21.73 5.59
C GLY A 137 -21.89 -21.52 6.74
N ASN A 138 -20.59 -21.47 6.44
CA ASN A 138 -19.53 -21.27 7.42
C ASN A 138 -19.14 -19.80 7.60
N THR A 139 -20.02 -18.87 7.25
CA THR A 139 -19.73 -17.43 7.35
C THR A 139 -19.41 -17.05 8.79
N ARG A 140 -18.29 -16.34 8.98
CA ARG A 140 -17.80 -15.86 10.27
C ARG A 140 -17.48 -14.39 10.19
N ILE A 141 -17.79 -13.64 11.24
CA ILE A 141 -17.44 -12.22 11.40
C ILE A 141 -16.70 -12.05 12.72
N ASP A 142 -15.43 -11.70 12.64
CA ASP A 142 -14.57 -11.46 13.80
C ASP A 142 -14.37 -9.96 14.00
N GLY A 143 -14.93 -9.39 15.07
CA GLY A 143 -14.84 -7.98 15.43
C GLY A 143 -16.17 -7.25 15.42
N HIS A 144 -16.14 -5.91 15.44
CA HIS A 144 -17.35 -5.11 15.49
C HIS A 144 -18.15 -5.18 14.18
N ALA A 145 -19.42 -5.57 14.28
CA ALA A 145 -20.35 -5.67 13.18
C ALA A 145 -21.40 -4.55 13.24
N TYR A 146 -21.37 -3.63 12.28
CA TYR A 146 -22.40 -2.63 12.09
C TYR A 146 -23.44 -3.18 11.12
N VAL A 147 -24.62 -3.48 11.65
CA VAL A 147 -25.69 -4.18 10.94
C VAL A 147 -26.98 -3.38 10.93
N PRO A 148 -27.90 -3.64 9.98
CA PRO A 148 -29.21 -2.98 9.97
C PRO A 148 -29.96 -3.09 11.30
N GLN A 149 -30.86 -2.16 11.55
CA GLN A 149 -31.70 -2.17 12.75
C GLN A 149 -32.48 -3.49 12.94
N SER A 150 -32.79 -4.17 11.83
CA SER A 150 -33.44 -5.51 11.83
C SER A 150 -32.53 -6.62 12.33
N GLY A 151 -31.24 -6.35 12.61
CA GLY A 151 -30.28 -7.29 13.20
C GLY A 151 -29.73 -8.32 12.22
N ILE A 152 -29.23 -9.43 12.78
CA ILE A 152 -28.66 -10.57 12.04
C ILE A 152 -29.65 -11.74 12.09
N ASN A 153 -29.86 -12.38 10.96
CA ASN A 153 -30.63 -13.61 10.82
C ASN A 153 -29.72 -14.76 10.41
N TYR A 154 -29.72 -15.84 11.17
CA TYR A 154 -28.95 -17.03 10.88
C TYR A 154 -29.86 -18.03 10.15
N THR A 155 -29.64 -18.23 8.86
CA THR A 155 -30.56 -18.94 8.00
C THR A 155 -29.89 -19.98 7.13
N GLY A 156 -30.63 -20.98 6.73
CA GLY A 156 -30.19 -21.89 5.69
C GLY A 156 -30.55 -21.35 4.31
N VAL A 157 -29.60 -21.41 3.38
CA VAL A 157 -29.79 -21.07 1.98
C VAL A 157 -29.46 -22.29 1.11
N SER A 158 -30.42 -22.71 0.28
CA SER A 158 -30.24 -23.87 -0.62
C SER A 158 -29.91 -25.20 0.08
N GLY A 159 -30.46 -25.43 1.27
CA GLY A 159 -30.24 -26.66 2.02
C GLY A 159 -28.98 -26.68 2.89
N GLU A 160 -28.08 -25.70 2.79
CA GLU A 160 -26.97 -25.51 3.72
C GLU A 160 -27.42 -24.65 4.90
N ILE A 161 -27.40 -25.23 6.09
CA ILE A 161 -27.69 -24.56 7.37
C ILE A 161 -26.51 -23.72 7.76
N PHE A 162 -26.72 -22.71 8.60
CA PHE A 162 -25.61 -21.93 9.19
C PHE A 162 -24.80 -22.82 10.14
N HIS A 163 -23.49 -22.86 9.94
CA HIS A 163 -22.51 -23.60 10.76
C HIS A 163 -21.39 -22.73 11.33
N GLY A 164 -21.44 -21.41 11.03
CA GLY A 164 -20.45 -20.43 11.51
C GLY A 164 -20.62 -20.09 12.98
N ASP A 165 -19.77 -19.18 13.47
CA ASP A 165 -19.86 -18.65 14.82
C ASP A 165 -20.91 -17.53 14.88
N TYR A 166 -21.70 -17.50 15.96
CA TYR A 166 -22.64 -16.43 16.22
C TYR A 166 -21.92 -15.15 16.60
N VAL A 167 -22.30 -14.03 16.00
CA VAL A 167 -21.75 -12.73 16.34
C VAL A 167 -22.20 -12.36 17.76
N GLU A 168 -21.26 -12.02 18.64
CA GLU A 168 -21.57 -11.61 20.00
C GLU A 168 -22.38 -10.30 20.01
N GLN A 169 -23.39 -10.22 20.88
CA GLN A 169 -24.23 -9.04 20.98
C GLN A 169 -23.45 -7.79 21.39
N SER A 170 -22.37 -7.96 22.16
CA SER A 170 -21.45 -6.88 22.57
C SER A 170 -20.68 -6.29 21.37
N ALA A 171 -20.44 -7.06 20.33
CA ALA A 171 -19.76 -6.66 19.11
C ALA A 171 -20.72 -6.07 18.05
N MET A 172 -22.05 -6.20 18.24
CA MET A 172 -23.02 -5.66 17.31
C MET A 172 -23.31 -4.18 17.57
N ARG A 173 -23.41 -3.41 16.48
CA ARG A 173 -23.80 -1.99 16.47
C ARG A 173 -24.84 -1.78 15.38
N ILE A 174 -25.68 -0.77 15.52
CA ILE A 174 -26.67 -0.42 14.49
C ILE A 174 -25.98 0.45 13.45
N SER A 175 -26.10 0.06 12.18
CA SER A 175 -25.62 0.84 11.05
C SER A 175 -26.62 1.93 10.65
N SER A 176 -26.14 2.91 9.91
CA SER A 176 -26.98 3.95 9.32
C SER A 176 -27.43 3.59 7.90
N GLY A 177 -28.40 4.34 7.37
CA GLY A 177 -28.83 4.26 5.97
C GLY A 177 -27.80 4.78 4.96
N GLN A 178 -26.62 5.23 5.41
CA GLN A 178 -25.52 5.70 4.58
C GLN A 178 -24.22 5.05 5.03
N LEU A 179 -23.31 4.79 4.08
CA LEU A 179 -21.96 4.37 4.41
C LEU A 179 -21.16 5.54 4.99
N PRO A 180 -20.18 5.28 5.87
CA PRO A 180 -19.22 6.28 6.28
C PRO A 180 -18.55 6.92 5.07
N SER A 181 -18.35 8.24 5.09
CA SER A 181 -17.74 8.94 3.96
C SER A 181 -16.25 8.60 3.83
N ILE A 182 -15.82 8.38 2.59
CA ILE A 182 -14.39 8.37 2.27
C ILE A 182 -13.91 9.83 2.18
N ASP A 183 -12.67 10.05 2.59
CA ASP A 183 -12.04 11.36 2.47
C ASP A 183 -12.04 11.85 1.00
N SER A 184 -12.75 12.94 0.77
CA SER A 184 -12.93 13.51 -0.56
C SER A 184 -11.62 14.04 -1.17
N SER A 185 -10.62 14.39 -0.36
CA SER A 185 -9.33 14.86 -0.86
C SER A 185 -8.61 13.76 -1.65
N SER A 186 -8.66 12.53 -1.15
CA SER A 186 -8.10 11.35 -1.83
C SER A 186 -8.79 11.06 -3.16
N LEU A 187 -10.11 11.20 -3.20
CA LEU A 187 -10.89 10.99 -4.42
C LEU A 187 -10.64 12.10 -5.46
N ASN A 188 -10.52 13.34 -5.02
CA ASN A 188 -10.22 14.48 -5.88
C ASN A 188 -8.82 14.34 -6.50
N ASN A 189 -7.84 13.82 -5.77
CA ASN A 189 -6.50 13.60 -6.31
C ASN A 189 -6.51 12.58 -7.45
N ILE A 190 -7.29 11.51 -7.34
CA ILE A 190 -7.45 10.52 -8.41
C ILE A 190 -8.11 11.16 -9.64
N GLN A 191 -9.12 11.99 -9.44
CA GLN A 191 -9.80 12.69 -10.51
C GLN A 191 -8.87 13.71 -11.18
N ASN A 192 -8.07 14.43 -10.40
CA ASN A 192 -7.04 15.33 -10.90
C ASN A 192 -5.95 14.60 -11.72
N TYR A 193 -5.52 13.41 -11.33
CA TYR A 193 -4.62 12.58 -12.13
C TYR A 193 -5.24 12.23 -13.47
N ARG A 194 -6.50 11.80 -13.50
CA ARG A 194 -7.23 11.50 -14.72
C ARG A 194 -7.35 12.73 -15.64
N ASP A 195 -7.71 13.88 -15.08
CA ASP A 195 -7.91 15.11 -15.83
C ASP A 195 -6.58 15.71 -16.33
N SER A 196 -5.52 15.61 -15.53
CA SER A 196 -4.17 16.05 -15.94
C SER A 196 -3.59 15.22 -17.08
N ILE A 197 -3.91 13.92 -17.14
CA ILE A 197 -3.46 13.04 -18.23
C ILE A 197 -4.18 13.39 -19.54
N SER A 198 -5.46 13.75 -19.48
CA SER A 198 -6.20 14.21 -20.68
C SER A 198 -5.63 15.49 -21.29
N GLN A 199 -4.86 16.27 -20.52
CA GLN A 199 -4.21 17.51 -20.94
C GLN A 199 -2.70 17.35 -21.24
N ALA A 200 -2.08 16.26 -20.77
CA ALA A 200 -0.64 16.03 -20.93
C ALA A 200 -0.32 15.39 -22.28
N TRP A 201 0.03 16.19 -23.27
CA TRP A 201 0.51 15.76 -24.59
C TRP A 201 1.91 15.14 -24.59
N TYR A 202 2.52 14.92 -23.42
CA TYR A 202 3.89 14.45 -23.25
C TYR A 202 3.96 13.03 -22.71
N PHE A 203 3.60 12.06 -23.55
CA PHE A 203 3.95 10.67 -23.28
C PHE A 203 5.44 10.49 -23.58
N ARG A 204 6.24 10.31 -22.53
CA ARG A 204 7.61 9.84 -22.69
C ARG A 204 7.58 8.33 -22.89
N ASN A 205 8.08 7.83 -23.99
CA ASN A 205 8.56 6.47 -24.09
C ASN A 205 9.78 6.35 -23.16
N SER A 206 9.56 6.11 -21.88
CA SER A 206 10.61 5.80 -20.93
C SER A 206 10.92 4.32 -21.06
N GLN A 207 12.19 4.00 -21.27
CA GLN A 207 12.70 2.61 -21.20
C GLN A 207 13.17 2.25 -19.79
N ALA A 208 12.99 3.14 -18.81
CA ALA A 208 13.40 2.90 -17.44
C ALA A 208 12.42 1.94 -16.76
N GLU A 209 12.91 0.81 -16.30
CA GLU A 209 12.11 -0.18 -15.57
C GLU A 209 11.65 0.33 -14.21
N TYR A 210 12.46 1.13 -13.54
CA TYR A 210 12.15 1.71 -12.23
C TYR A 210 12.50 3.19 -12.15
N ILE A 211 11.59 3.99 -11.58
CA ILE A 211 11.80 5.42 -11.32
C ILE A 211 11.55 5.72 -9.84
N ASP A 212 12.55 6.26 -9.18
CA ASP A 212 12.44 6.64 -7.77
C ASP A 212 11.39 7.76 -7.57
N HIS A 213 10.67 7.72 -6.46
CA HIS A 213 9.64 8.71 -6.13
C HIS A 213 10.17 10.13 -5.90
N SER A 214 11.49 10.30 -5.73
CA SER A 214 12.13 11.62 -5.67
C SER A 214 12.28 12.27 -7.05
N ALA A 215 12.19 11.49 -8.13
CA ALA A 215 12.21 11.97 -9.50
C ALA A 215 10.82 12.47 -9.96
N PRO A 216 10.73 13.27 -11.02
CA PRO A 216 9.45 13.64 -11.62
C PRO A 216 8.66 12.41 -12.07
N THR A 217 7.33 12.48 -11.91
CA THR A 217 6.44 11.39 -12.34
C THR A 217 6.49 11.22 -13.87
N VAL A 218 6.65 9.96 -14.30
CA VAL A 218 6.66 9.62 -15.73
C VAL A 218 5.30 9.07 -16.13
N LEU A 219 4.72 9.64 -17.19
CA LEU A 219 3.46 9.21 -17.76
C LEU A 219 3.73 8.32 -18.97
N LEU A 220 3.12 7.14 -19.00
CA LEU A 220 3.23 6.16 -20.06
C LEU A 220 1.86 5.90 -20.68
N TYR A 221 1.82 5.63 -21.98
CA TYR A 221 0.59 5.20 -22.65
C TYR A 221 0.70 3.73 -23.04
N GLY A 222 -0.21 2.91 -22.49
CA GLY A 222 -0.34 1.50 -22.84
C GLY A 222 -1.11 1.31 -24.12
N LYS A 223 -0.56 0.52 -25.04
CA LYS A 223 -1.30 0.07 -26.24
C LYS A 223 -2.22 -1.10 -25.82
N ASN A 224 -3.38 -1.16 -26.48
CA ASN A 224 -4.48 -2.10 -26.15
C ASN A 224 -4.20 -3.60 -26.42
N SER A 225 -2.97 -4.07 -26.52
CA SER A 225 -2.66 -5.48 -26.85
C SER A 225 -1.49 -6.03 -26.06
N ASP A 226 -1.64 -7.24 -25.58
CA ASP A 226 -0.68 -8.27 -25.10
C ASP A 226 0.77 -7.78 -24.79
N THR A 227 0.90 -6.66 -24.14
CA THR A 227 2.21 -6.09 -23.84
C THR A 227 2.61 -6.54 -22.45
N VAL A 228 3.79 -7.16 -22.36
CA VAL A 228 4.44 -7.43 -21.07
C VAL A 228 5.04 -6.12 -20.57
N TYR A 229 4.68 -5.73 -19.36
CA TYR A 229 5.14 -4.50 -18.72
C TYR A 229 6.20 -4.80 -17.65
N HIS A 230 7.29 -4.05 -17.67
CA HIS A 230 8.32 -4.03 -16.62
C HIS A 230 8.43 -2.60 -16.11
N LEU A 231 7.64 -2.27 -15.08
CA LEU A 231 7.47 -0.90 -14.61
C LEU A 231 7.49 -0.84 -13.09
N GLY A 232 8.16 0.17 -12.53
CA GLY A 232 8.22 0.34 -11.09
C GLY A 232 8.35 1.79 -10.63
N GLY A 233 7.92 2.06 -9.40
CA GLY A 233 8.08 3.34 -8.71
C GLY A 233 7.18 4.45 -9.25
N ASN A 234 7.73 5.65 -9.46
CA ASN A 234 7.00 6.87 -9.78
C ASN A 234 6.54 6.94 -11.26
N GLN A 235 5.83 5.91 -11.71
CA GLN A 235 5.31 5.80 -13.08
C GLN A 235 3.78 5.64 -13.06
N ILE A 236 3.11 6.26 -14.04
CA ILE A 236 1.68 6.12 -14.28
C ILE A 236 1.47 5.58 -15.68
N LEU A 237 0.83 4.42 -15.78
CA LEU A 237 0.45 3.82 -17.06
C LEU A 237 -1.01 4.14 -17.35
N TYR A 238 -1.25 4.80 -18.46
CA TYR A 238 -2.58 5.17 -18.93
C TYR A 238 -2.98 4.39 -20.17
N GLY A 239 -4.26 4.03 -20.30
CA GLY A 239 -4.82 3.39 -21.48
C GLY A 239 -6.35 3.39 -21.48
N ASP A 240 -6.97 2.99 -22.59
CA ASP A 240 -8.42 2.77 -22.63
C ASP A 240 -8.77 1.38 -22.08
N LYS A 241 -8.13 0.35 -22.61
CA LYS A 241 -8.25 -1.02 -22.14
C LYS A 241 -6.85 -1.61 -21.94
N LEU A 242 -6.51 -1.94 -20.70
CA LEU A 242 -5.21 -2.52 -20.35
C LEU A 242 -5.39 -3.99 -19.99
N THR A 243 -4.56 -4.84 -20.58
CA THR A 243 -4.40 -6.24 -20.18
C THR A 243 -3.02 -6.42 -19.60
N ILE A 244 -2.94 -6.90 -18.36
CA ILE A 244 -1.69 -7.15 -17.65
C ILE A 244 -1.42 -8.64 -17.72
N SER A 245 -0.41 -9.00 -18.51
CA SER A 245 0.02 -10.39 -18.65
C SER A 245 0.62 -10.93 -17.36
N ALA A 246 0.51 -12.23 -17.15
CA ALA A 246 1.15 -12.94 -16.03
C ALA A 246 2.67 -12.73 -15.96
N ASP A 247 3.32 -12.55 -17.11
CA ASP A 247 4.77 -12.31 -17.22
C ASP A 247 5.17 -10.85 -16.95
N SER A 248 4.21 -9.96 -16.72
CA SER A 248 4.51 -8.56 -16.41
C SER A 248 5.09 -8.42 -15.00
N HIS A 249 5.97 -7.45 -14.82
CA HIS A 249 6.53 -7.06 -13.54
C HIS A 249 6.10 -5.63 -13.21
N LEU A 250 5.26 -5.49 -12.18
CA LEU A 250 4.77 -4.19 -11.70
C LEU A 250 5.16 -4.00 -10.24
N ASP A 251 5.80 -2.88 -9.92
CA ASP A 251 6.26 -2.55 -8.58
C ASP A 251 5.85 -1.11 -8.17
N GLY A 252 4.72 -0.98 -7.48
CA GLY A 252 4.25 0.26 -6.87
C GLY A 252 3.74 1.33 -7.85
N ILE A 253 3.47 1.00 -9.10
CA ILE A 253 2.99 1.95 -10.12
C ILE A 253 1.48 2.22 -10.01
N VAL A 254 1.04 3.26 -10.71
CA VAL A 254 -0.38 3.59 -10.88
C VAL A 254 -0.80 3.28 -12.31
N LEU A 255 -1.90 2.55 -12.46
CA LEU A 255 -2.52 2.25 -13.75
C LEU A 255 -3.90 2.91 -13.81
N ILE A 256 -4.19 3.61 -14.91
CA ILE A 256 -5.46 4.30 -15.09
C ILE A 256 -6.04 3.93 -16.45
N ALA A 257 -7.22 3.31 -16.45
CA ALA A 257 -7.88 2.95 -17.71
C ALA A 257 -9.40 2.94 -17.56
N ARG A 258 -10.11 2.78 -18.68
CA ARG A 258 -11.54 2.51 -18.63
C ARG A 258 -11.79 1.09 -18.10
N THR A 259 -11.04 0.13 -18.61
CA THR A 259 -11.10 -1.28 -18.20
C THR A 259 -9.69 -1.84 -18.01
N ILE A 260 -9.46 -2.58 -16.92
CA ILE A 260 -8.21 -3.32 -16.70
C ILE A 260 -8.54 -4.79 -16.48
N ALA A 261 -7.82 -5.67 -17.15
CA ALA A 261 -7.84 -7.11 -16.95
C ALA A 261 -6.44 -7.59 -16.52
N ILE A 262 -6.37 -8.34 -15.44
CA ILE A 262 -5.14 -8.98 -14.96
C ILE A 262 -5.27 -10.48 -15.22
N GLU A 263 -4.32 -11.04 -15.95
CA GLU A 263 -4.33 -12.45 -16.32
C GLU A 263 -4.08 -13.38 -15.14
N ASP A 264 -4.44 -14.64 -15.32
CA ASP A 264 -4.28 -15.68 -14.32
C ASP A 264 -2.80 -15.84 -13.92
N GLY A 265 -2.56 -15.97 -12.60
CA GLY A 265 -1.23 -16.20 -12.07
C GLY A 265 -0.31 -14.98 -12.01
N PHE A 266 -0.77 -13.79 -12.30
CA PHE A 266 0.05 -12.57 -12.16
C PHE A 266 0.48 -12.32 -10.71
N HIS A 267 1.74 -11.88 -10.54
CA HIS A 267 2.31 -11.47 -9.25
C HIS A 267 2.92 -10.08 -9.36
N GLY A 268 2.51 -9.15 -8.50
CA GLY A 268 3.05 -7.79 -8.50
C GLY A 268 2.39 -6.87 -7.49
N CYS A 269 2.73 -5.60 -7.59
CA CYS A 269 2.23 -4.53 -6.73
C CYS A 269 1.85 -3.32 -7.56
N GLY A 270 0.66 -2.76 -7.34
CA GLY A 270 0.22 -1.57 -8.06
C GLY A 270 -1.16 -1.08 -7.67
N GLN A 271 -1.48 0.12 -8.12
CA GLN A 271 -2.78 0.73 -7.91
C GLN A 271 -3.52 0.82 -9.25
N PHE A 272 -4.68 0.21 -9.32
CA PHE A 272 -5.46 0.04 -10.54
C PHE A 272 -6.73 0.89 -10.45
N PHE A 273 -6.83 1.93 -11.28
CA PHE A 273 -7.95 2.86 -11.31
C PHE A 273 -8.74 2.67 -12.60
N CYS A 274 -10.02 2.31 -12.47
CA CYS A 274 -10.91 2.11 -13.61
C CYS A 274 -12.17 2.98 -13.51
N THR A 275 -12.77 3.26 -14.68
CA THR A 275 -14.06 3.95 -14.75
C THR A 275 -15.22 2.99 -15.04
N ASP A 276 -14.92 1.77 -15.49
CA ASP A 276 -15.94 0.79 -15.89
C ASP A 276 -15.73 -0.53 -15.12
N SER A 277 -14.67 -1.26 -15.41
CA SER A 277 -14.47 -2.58 -14.81
C SER A 277 -13.02 -2.95 -14.58
N LEU A 278 -12.80 -3.75 -13.52
CA LEU A 278 -11.51 -4.33 -13.16
C LEU A 278 -11.67 -5.84 -12.97
N LEU A 279 -10.99 -6.62 -13.79
CA LEU A 279 -11.08 -8.07 -13.79
C LEU A 279 -9.76 -8.67 -13.31
N ILE A 280 -9.79 -9.38 -12.19
CA ILE A 280 -8.65 -10.09 -11.63
C ILE A 280 -8.81 -11.57 -11.94
N GLY A 281 -7.83 -12.16 -12.61
CA GLY A 281 -7.78 -13.57 -12.96
C GLY A 281 -7.68 -14.50 -11.75
N THR A 282 -7.53 -15.79 -12.02
CA THR A 282 -7.37 -16.83 -11.00
C THR A 282 -5.91 -16.90 -10.52
N GLY A 283 -5.70 -17.10 -9.21
CA GLY A 283 -4.36 -17.25 -8.65
C GLY A 283 -3.48 -15.98 -8.71
N VAL A 284 -4.08 -14.82 -8.89
CA VAL A 284 -3.37 -13.54 -8.91
C VAL A 284 -2.95 -13.14 -7.50
N HIS A 285 -1.73 -12.65 -7.34
CA HIS A 285 -1.24 -12.12 -6.07
C HIS A 285 -0.82 -10.65 -6.22
N LEU A 286 -1.62 -9.76 -5.68
CA LEU A 286 -1.35 -8.33 -5.57
C LEU A 286 -0.84 -8.04 -4.15
N SER A 287 0.47 -7.89 -4.01
CA SER A 287 1.11 -7.58 -2.71
C SER A 287 0.90 -6.12 -2.31
N ALA A 288 1.05 -5.83 -1.01
CA ALA A 288 0.99 -4.46 -0.51
C ALA A 288 2.19 -3.61 -1.02
N PRO A 289 1.97 -2.32 -1.32
CA PRO A 289 0.74 -1.54 -1.23
C PRO A 289 -0.06 -1.57 -2.55
N SER A 290 -1.02 -2.49 -2.69
CA SER A 290 -1.88 -2.55 -3.87
C SER A 290 -3.24 -1.87 -3.62
N GLY A 291 -3.88 -1.42 -4.70
CA GLY A 291 -5.19 -0.79 -4.63
C GLY A 291 -6.03 -1.03 -5.87
N LEU A 292 -7.27 -1.42 -5.67
CA LEU A 292 -8.26 -1.60 -6.71
C LEU A 292 -9.33 -0.53 -6.54
N PHE A 293 -9.48 0.34 -7.52
CA PHE A 293 -10.44 1.43 -7.46
C PHE A 293 -11.25 1.50 -8.75
N VAL A 294 -12.57 1.41 -8.63
CA VAL A 294 -13.48 1.62 -9.76
C VAL A 294 -14.52 2.67 -9.39
N SER A 295 -14.64 3.72 -10.21
CA SER A 295 -15.65 4.76 -10.03
C SER A 295 -16.23 5.15 -11.39
N GLY A 296 -17.52 4.90 -11.58
CA GLY A 296 -18.19 5.15 -12.84
C GLY A 296 -19.67 5.43 -12.67
N HIS A 297 -20.32 5.80 -13.77
CA HIS A 297 -21.76 6.12 -13.83
C HIS A 297 -22.64 4.93 -14.21
N GLU A 298 -22.08 3.93 -14.89
CA GLU A 298 -22.81 2.78 -15.39
C GLU A 298 -22.15 1.49 -14.88
N HIS A 299 -22.69 0.95 -13.76
CA HIS A 299 -22.32 -0.34 -13.17
C HIS A 299 -20.81 -0.59 -12.96
N PRO A 300 -20.12 0.24 -12.17
CA PRO A 300 -18.73 0.01 -11.85
C PRO A 300 -18.58 -1.36 -11.16
N TYR A 301 -17.59 -2.15 -11.63
CA TYR A 301 -17.50 -3.56 -11.28
C TYR A 301 -16.06 -4.01 -11.04
N ILE A 302 -15.85 -4.77 -9.97
CA ILE A 302 -14.63 -5.52 -9.70
C ILE A 302 -14.94 -7.02 -9.60
N ALA A 303 -14.22 -7.85 -10.35
CA ALA A 303 -14.23 -9.30 -10.19
C ALA A 303 -12.88 -9.78 -9.68
N ILE A 304 -12.88 -10.59 -8.62
CA ILE A 304 -11.69 -11.24 -8.08
C ILE A 304 -11.82 -12.73 -8.25
N GLY A 305 -10.92 -13.31 -9.05
CA GLY A 305 -10.90 -14.71 -9.41
C GLY A 305 -10.57 -15.65 -8.23
N LYS A 306 -10.71 -16.95 -8.45
CA LYS A 306 -10.44 -17.97 -7.44
C LYS A 306 -9.00 -17.95 -6.98
N ASN A 307 -8.77 -18.23 -5.71
CA ASN A 307 -7.43 -18.38 -5.12
C ASN A 307 -6.52 -17.15 -5.30
N SER A 308 -7.12 -15.99 -5.58
CA SER A 308 -6.38 -14.73 -5.73
C SER A 308 -6.24 -14.02 -4.41
N LYS A 309 -5.14 -13.29 -4.23
CA LYS A 309 -4.80 -12.57 -3.01
C LYS A 309 -4.59 -11.09 -3.33
N VAL A 310 -5.28 -10.21 -2.63
CA VAL A 310 -5.17 -8.75 -2.76
C VAL A 310 -4.82 -8.16 -1.41
N GLU A 311 -3.67 -7.46 -1.33
CA GLU A 311 -3.22 -6.78 -0.11
C GLU A 311 -3.26 -5.26 -0.30
N GLY A 312 -4.30 -4.63 0.31
CA GLY A 312 -4.51 -3.18 0.24
C GLY A 312 -5.97 -2.76 0.17
N TYR A 313 -6.32 -1.87 -0.73
CA TYR A 313 -7.64 -1.28 -0.83
C TYR A 313 -8.46 -1.86 -2.00
N VAL A 314 -9.73 -2.14 -1.77
CA VAL A 314 -10.73 -2.49 -2.80
C VAL A 314 -11.90 -1.54 -2.67
N ILE A 315 -12.03 -0.61 -3.61
CA ILE A 315 -13.01 0.49 -3.53
C ILE A 315 -13.84 0.53 -4.80
N VAL A 316 -15.16 0.53 -4.66
CA VAL A 316 -16.11 0.77 -5.76
C VAL A 316 -17.09 1.87 -5.38
N LEU A 317 -17.19 2.88 -6.24
CA LEU A 317 -18.08 4.03 -6.07
C LEU A 317 -19.07 4.13 -7.21
N ASN A 318 -20.36 4.16 -6.90
CA ASN A 318 -21.46 4.19 -7.87
C ASN A 318 -21.89 5.60 -8.33
N GLY A 319 -21.05 6.62 -8.15
CA GLY A 319 -21.33 7.97 -8.65
C GLY A 319 -22.65 8.60 -8.17
N GLY A 320 -23.16 8.17 -7.01
CA GLY A 320 -24.36 8.74 -6.37
C GLY A 320 -25.69 8.24 -6.94
N LYS A 321 -25.71 7.30 -7.86
CA LYS A 321 -26.95 6.65 -8.28
C LYS A 321 -27.35 5.61 -7.25
N GLU A 322 -28.46 5.86 -6.55
CA GLU A 322 -29.14 4.79 -5.81
C GLU A 322 -29.61 3.72 -6.80
N ASP A 323 -28.88 2.60 -6.83
CA ASP A 323 -29.30 1.44 -7.60
C ASP A 323 -30.48 0.78 -6.88
N LYS A 324 -31.72 1.22 -7.20
CA LYS A 324 -32.96 0.66 -6.65
C LYS A 324 -33.13 -0.81 -7.04
N GLU A 325 -32.49 -1.23 -8.11
CA GLU A 325 -32.44 -2.62 -8.56
C GLU A 325 -30.97 -3.08 -8.64
N LEU A 326 -30.47 -3.63 -7.55
CA LEU A 326 -29.13 -4.24 -7.48
C LEU A 326 -29.05 -5.47 -8.39
N ARG A 327 -29.13 -5.29 -9.70
CA ARG A 327 -29.12 -6.39 -10.68
C ARG A 327 -27.78 -7.08 -10.81
N TYR A 328 -26.69 -6.30 -10.66
CA TYR A 328 -25.32 -6.80 -10.83
C TYR A 328 -24.50 -6.48 -9.58
N PRO A 329 -23.54 -7.34 -9.22
CA PRO A 329 -22.61 -7.00 -8.15
C PRO A 329 -21.70 -5.86 -8.57
N SER A 330 -21.38 -4.96 -7.65
CA SER A 330 -20.27 -4.02 -7.80
C SER A 330 -18.93 -4.66 -7.44
N LEU A 331 -18.96 -5.67 -6.54
CA LEU A 331 -17.83 -6.56 -6.26
C LEU A 331 -18.29 -8.01 -6.30
N ALA A 332 -17.58 -8.84 -7.06
CA ALA A 332 -17.70 -10.29 -7.02
C ALA A 332 -16.39 -10.93 -6.60
N GLN A 333 -16.32 -11.45 -5.40
CA GLN A 333 -15.20 -12.21 -4.87
C GLN A 333 -15.49 -13.71 -4.96
N GLN A 334 -14.62 -14.47 -5.62
CA GLN A 334 -14.77 -15.91 -5.78
C GLN A 334 -14.15 -16.70 -4.61
N ARG A 335 -14.56 -17.96 -4.48
CA ARG A 335 -14.08 -18.88 -3.43
C ARG A 335 -12.55 -19.03 -3.44
N GLY A 336 -11.98 -19.16 -2.24
CA GLY A 336 -10.55 -19.31 -2.04
C GLY A 336 -9.75 -18.02 -2.21
N SER A 337 -10.37 -16.92 -2.65
CA SER A 337 -9.69 -15.63 -2.71
C SER A 337 -9.65 -14.93 -1.36
N GLN A 338 -8.65 -14.08 -1.18
CA GLN A 338 -8.40 -13.34 0.05
C GLN A 338 -8.16 -11.86 -0.25
N ILE A 339 -8.81 -10.99 0.51
CA ILE A 339 -8.53 -9.55 0.53
C ILE A 339 -7.99 -9.20 1.91
N SER A 340 -6.80 -8.60 1.97
CA SER A 340 -6.18 -8.13 3.21
C SER A 340 -6.10 -6.61 3.22
N GLY A 341 -7.03 -5.95 3.91
CA GLY A 341 -7.10 -4.50 3.98
C GLY A 341 -8.52 -3.95 4.08
N LEU A 342 -8.79 -2.89 3.32
CA LEU A 342 -10.08 -2.21 3.32
C LEU A 342 -10.88 -2.56 2.07
N VAL A 343 -12.12 -3.02 2.27
CA VAL A 343 -13.13 -3.18 1.22
C VAL A 343 -14.20 -2.10 1.42
N TYR A 344 -14.42 -1.24 0.43
CA TYR A 344 -15.45 -0.22 0.46
C TYR A 344 -16.26 -0.25 -0.83
N ILE A 345 -17.49 -0.68 -0.75
CA ILE A 345 -18.36 -0.89 -1.93
C ILE A 345 -19.66 -0.09 -1.76
N ASP A 346 -19.75 1.03 -2.48
CA ASP A 346 -21.01 1.78 -2.59
C ASP A 346 -21.91 1.10 -3.63
N GLY A 347 -22.39 -0.09 -3.29
CA GLY A 347 -23.15 -0.97 -4.15
C GLY A 347 -23.36 -2.33 -3.50
N ALA A 348 -23.64 -3.35 -4.30
CA ALA A 348 -23.82 -4.71 -3.82
C ALA A 348 -22.55 -5.54 -3.97
N ALA A 349 -22.15 -6.23 -2.90
CA ALA A 349 -21.04 -7.15 -2.90
C ALA A 349 -21.50 -8.61 -2.82
N MET A 350 -20.86 -9.46 -3.60
CA MET A 350 -20.92 -10.92 -3.49
C MET A 350 -19.56 -11.39 -2.97
N LEU A 351 -19.50 -11.75 -1.70
CA LEU A 351 -18.28 -12.20 -1.03
C LEU A 351 -18.36 -13.71 -0.80
N ALA A 352 -17.49 -14.48 -1.45
CA ALA A 352 -17.35 -15.92 -1.29
C ALA A 352 -15.92 -16.33 -0.89
N GLY A 353 -15.14 -15.41 -0.38
CA GLY A 353 -13.77 -15.59 0.09
C GLY A 353 -13.56 -14.90 1.43
N VAL A 354 -12.29 -14.77 1.84
CA VAL A 354 -11.90 -14.19 3.11
C VAL A 354 -11.58 -12.71 2.95
N VAL A 355 -12.06 -11.88 3.90
CA VAL A 355 -11.65 -10.48 4.06
C VAL A 355 -10.95 -10.32 5.40
N ASN A 356 -9.64 -10.10 5.39
CA ASN A 356 -8.82 -9.80 6.57
C ASN A 356 -8.68 -8.29 6.70
N GLY A 357 -9.57 -7.66 7.45
CA GLY A 357 -9.61 -6.22 7.61
C GLY A 357 -11.01 -5.69 7.82
N SER A 358 -11.41 -4.67 7.06
CA SER A 358 -12.73 -4.07 7.21
C SER A 358 -13.50 -4.06 5.90
N ALA A 359 -14.79 -4.38 5.96
CA ALA A 359 -15.69 -4.36 4.82
C ALA A 359 -16.86 -3.38 5.05
N PHE A 360 -16.96 -2.35 4.21
CA PHE A 360 -18.05 -1.37 4.18
C PHE A 360 -18.87 -1.61 2.90
N LEU A 361 -20.11 -2.06 3.06
CA LEU A 361 -20.94 -2.53 1.96
C LEU A 361 -22.27 -1.78 1.91
N GLY A 362 -22.62 -1.25 0.73
CA GLY A 362 -23.95 -0.69 0.49
C GLY A 362 -25.03 -1.76 0.53
N ASP A 363 -24.70 -2.97 0.12
CA ASP A 363 -25.52 -4.17 0.22
C ASP A 363 -24.67 -5.43 0.05
N CYS A 364 -25.24 -6.59 0.34
CA CYS A 364 -24.65 -7.87 0.02
C CYS A 364 -25.70 -8.82 -0.57
N PHE A 365 -25.26 -9.80 -1.34
CA PHE A 365 -26.10 -10.89 -1.80
C PHE A 365 -25.27 -12.13 -2.11
N THR A 366 -25.92 -13.27 -2.13
CA THR A 366 -25.36 -14.50 -2.68
C THR A 366 -26.19 -14.98 -3.85
N GLN A 367 -25.60 -15.78 -4.74
CA GLN A 367 -26.30 -16.39 -5.87
C GLN A 367 -26.37 -17.89 -5.67
N VAL A 368 -27.60 -18.44 -5.74
CA VAL A 368 -27.87 -19.86 -5.56
C VAL A 368 -28.76 -20.36 -6.70
N ASN A 369 -28.31 -21.37 -7.43
CA ASN A 369 -29.03 -21.94 -8.57
C ASN A 369 -29.55 -20.87 -9.57
N GLY A 370 -28.70 -19.84 -9.83
CA GLY A 370 -29.06 -18.71 -10.68
C GLY A 370 -30.02 -17.70 -10.06
N ARG A 371 -30.54 -17.95 -8.86
CA ARG A 371 -31.37 -17.00 -8.11
C ARG A 371 -30.53 -16.15 -7.16
N ARG A 372 -30.85 -14.90 -7.08
CA ARG A 372 -30.24 -13.92 -6.21
C ARG A 372 -30.93 -13.89 -4.86
N CYS A 373 -30.16 -13.99 -3.81
CA CYS A 373 -30.62 -13.90 -2.41
C CYS A 373 -30.01 -12.60 -1.80
N PRO A 374 -30.75 -11.48 -1.81
CA PRO A 374 -30.22 -10.22 -1.31
C PRO A 374 -30.15 -10.20 0.22
N GLY A 375 -29.17 -9.46 0.77
CA GLY A 375 -28.92 -9.37 2.21
C GLY A 375 -28.33 -10.64 2.81
N VAL A 376 -27.76 -11.52 1.99
CA VAL A 376 -27.18 -12.80 2.42
C VAL A 376 -25.67 -12.80 2.18
N LEU A 377 -24.90 -13.12 3.22
CA LEU A 377 -23.49 -13.52 3.12
C LEU A 377 -23.40 -15.04 3.28
N ARG A 378 -22.65 -15.67 2.38
CA ARG A 378 -22.46 -17.11 2.37
C ARG A 378 -21.06 -17.43 1.89
N ASP A 379 -20.34 -18.26 2.68
CA ASP A 379 -19.10 -18.90 2.28
C ASP A 379 -19.33 -20.06 1.30
#